data_2434acc806c924ee5391f38fdf6cd9d4
#
_entry.id   2434acc806c924ee5391f38fdf6cd9d4
#
_cell.length_a   1.000
_cell.length_b   1.000
_cell.length_c   1.000
_cell.angle_alpha   90.00
_cell.angle_beta   90.00
_cell.angle_gamma   90.00
#
_symmetry.space_group_name_H-M   'P 1'
#
loop_
_entity.id
_entity.type
_entity.pdbx_description
1 polymer ?
#
loop_
_entity_poly.entity_id
_entity_poly.type
_entity_poly.pdbx_seq_one_letter_code
_entity_poly.pdbx_strand_id
1 'polypeptide(L)'
;AEIIGPETKIVNNEIHVTTGLMLDEKQLHDVKNGIAKEITFYIDLFRVWNMWPDEFVLGKTIVKTLRVDPVKKEYVAASSDGMTVIEKRFNELDSLLNWSLSIRDLKLTNTRELEPDGYFVRITVESRLRKLPPLISYLFFFVPEKEFTKVKDSPKFSVGQGK
;
A
#
# COMPACT_ATOMS: atom_id res chain seq x y z
N ALA A 1 3.36 -10.62 -8.34
CA ALA A 1 2.42 -9.70 -7.69
C ALA A 1 1.92 -8.64 -8.67
N GLU A 2 0.70 -8.22 -8.48
CA GLU A 2 0.08 -7.17 -9.29
C GLU A 2 -0.62 -6.15 -8.41
N ILE A 3 -0.49 -4.87 -8.77
CA ILE A 3 -1.27 -3.80 -8.14
C ILE A 3 -2.67 -3.81 -8.72
N ILE A 4 -3.67 -3.82 -7.84
CA ILE A 4 -5.08 -3.73 -8.20
C ILE A 4 -5.49 -2.26 -8.17
N GLY A 5 -6.15 -1.79 -9.24
CA GLY A 5 -6.43 -0.37 -9.39
C GLY A 5 -5.21 0.39 -9.89
N PRO A 6 -4.92 1.58 -9.37
CA PRO A 6 -5.72 2.33 -8.39
C PRO A 6 -6.99 2.93 -8.98
N GLU A 7 -8.02 3.01 -8.14
CA GLU A 7 -9.24 3.71 -8.45
C GLU A 7 -9.26 5.04 -7.71
N THR A 8 -9.61 6.10 -8.42
CA THR A 8 -9.72 7.45 -7.86
C THR A 8 -11.15 7.95 -8.00
N LYS A 9 -11.61 8.65 -6.97
CA LYS A 9 -12.92 9.33 -7.03
C LYS A 9 -12.86 10.64 -6.27
N ILE A 10 -13.68 11.59 -6.68
CA ILE A 10 -13.83 12.87 -6.01
C ILE A 10 -15.22 12.88 -5.36
N VAL A 11 -15.26 12.96 -4.04
CA VAL A 11 -16.49 13.00 -3.25
C VAL A 11 -16.38 14.17 -2.28
N ASN A 12 -17.35 15.07 -2.31
CA ASN A 12 -17.37 16.27 -1.45
C ASN A 12 -16.06 17.07 -1.53
N ASN A 13 -15.53 17.24 -2.75
CA ASN A 13 -14.25 17.92 -3.00
C ASN A 13 -13.03 17.20 -2.41
N GLU A 14 -13.15 15.95 -2.03
CA GLU A 14 -12.04 15.14 -1.54
C GLU A 14 -11.64 14.09 -2.56
N ILE A 15 -10.35 13.96 -2.81
CA ILE A 15 -9.80 12.90 -3.67
C ILE A 15 -9.58 11.67 -2.82
N HIS A 16 -10.28 10.59 -3.14
CA HIS A 16 -10.16 9.29 -2.49
C HIS A 16 -9.51 8.27 -3.42
N VAL A 17 -8.64 7.46 -2.88
CA VAL A 17 -7.92 6.41 -3.62
C VAL A 17 -8.19 5.06 -2.99
N THR A 18 -8.50 4.09 -3.84
CA THR A 18 -8.62 2.69 -3.45
C THR A 18 -7.64 1.89 -4.30
N THR A 19 -6.82 1.08 -3.66
CA THR A 19 -5.84 0.23 -4.32
C THR A 19 -5.63 -1.06 -3.53
N GLY A 20 -4.92 -1.99 -4.12
CA GLY A 20 -4.58 -3.24 -3.47
C GLY A 20 -3.42 -3.93 -4.15
N LEU A 21 -3.03 -5.04 -3.57
CA LEU A 21 -1.96 -5.89 -4.09
C LEU A 21 -2.45 -7.34 -4.12
N MET A 22 -2.23 -8.00 -5.24
CA MET A 22 -2.47 -9.44 -5.38
C MET A 22 -1.13 -10.16 -5.40
N LEU A 23 -0.93 -11.08 -4.47
CA LEU A 23 0.28 -11.90 -4.40
C LEU A 23 0.17 -13.09 -5.35
N ASP A 24 1.29 -13.55 -5.88
CA ASP A 24 1.36 -14.78 -6.64
C ASP A 24 1.41 -16.01 -5.71
N GLU A 25 1.39 -17.20 -6.32
CA GLU A 25 1.36 -18.46 -5.55
C GLU A 25 2.59 -18.64 -4.65
N LYS A 26 3.77 -18.27 -5.11
CA LYS A 26 5.00 -18.38 -4.32
C LYS A 26 4.96 -17.43 -3.12
N GLN A 27 4.53 -16.20 -3.35
CA GLN A 27 4.43 -15.19 -2.31
C GLN A 27 3.38 -15.56 -1.25
N LEU A 28 2.25 -16.14 -1.68
CA LEU A 28 1.24 -16.66 -0.76
C LEU A 28 1.76 -17.85 0.04
N HIS A 29 2.52 -18.74 -0.60
CA HIS A 29 3.13 -19.88 0.06
C HIS A 29 4.09 -19.43 1.16
N ASP A 30 4.90 -18.41 0.91
CA ASP A 30 5.80 -17.83 1.90
C ASP A 30 5.04 -17.33 3.12
N VAL A 31 3.94 -16.62 2.92
CA VAL A 31 3.09 -16.13 4.01
C VAL A 31 2.51 -17.29 4.81
N LYS A 32 1.97 -18.30 4.13
CA LYS A 32 1.40 -19.50 4.78
C LYS A 32 2.43 -20.25 5.63
N ASN A 33 3.68 -20.20 5.23
CA ASN A 33 4.78 -20.87 5.95
C ASN A 33 5.43 -20.01 7.04
N GLY A 34 4.84 -18.88 7.36
CA GLY A 34 5.27 -18.07 8.49
C GLY A 34 6.30 -17.00 8.17
N ILE A 35 6.59 -16.74 6.89
CA ILE A 35 7.47 -15.64 6.51
C ILE A 35 6.69 -14.34 6.65
N ALA A 36 7.15 -13.47 7.55
CA ALA A 36 6.52 -12.16 7.73
C ALA A 36 6.84 -11.24 6.56
N LYS A 37 5.86 -10.46 6.15
CA LYS A 37 6.01 -9.45 5.09
C LYS A 37 5.77 -8.06 5.61
N GLU A 38 6.56 -7.12 5.09
CA GLU A 38 6.31 -5.69 5.25
C GLU A 38 6.05 -5.13 3.85
N ILE A 39 4.87 -4.57 3.67
CA ILE A 39 4.43 -4.02 2.39
C ILE A 39 4.20 -2.53 2.56
N THR A 40 4.94 -1.73 1.82
CA THR A 40 4.82 -0.28 1.84
C THR A 40 4.10 0.18 0.58
N PHE A 41 3.01 0.90 0.78
CA PHE A 41 2.27 1.57 -0.28
C PHE A 41 2.64 3.05 -0.28
N TYR A 42 3.19 3.53 -1.38
CA TYR A 42 3.37 4.95 -1.63
C TYR A 42 2.25 5.38 -2.56
N ILE A 43 1.44 6.31 -2.11
CA ILE A 43 0.29 6.83 -2.85
C ILE A 43 0.57 8.29 -3.17
N ASP A 44 0.98 8.57 -4.41
CA ASP A 44 1.49 9.87 -4.83
C ASP A 44 0.57 10.51 -5.85
N LEU A 45 0.24 11.78 -5.62
CA LEU A 45 -0.54 12.60 -6.55
C LEU A 45 0.40 13.40 -7.42
N PHE A 46 0.20 13.29 -8.74
CA PHE A 46 0.97 14.02 -9.75
C PHE A 46 0.04 14.93 -10.56
N ARG A 47 0.57 16.10 -10.90
CA ARG A 47 -0.04 17.03 -11.84
C ARG A 47 0.53 16.79 -13.22
N VAL A 48 -0.33 16.72 -14.21
CA VAL A 48 0.08 16.50 -15.61
C VAL A 48 0.46 17.82 -16.25
N TRP A 49 1.67 17.88 -16.84
CA TRP A 49 2.14 19.01 -17.63
C TRP A 49 2.31 18.59 -19.08
N ASN A 50 1.84 19.42 -20.02
CA ASN A 50 1.89 19.08 -21.45
C ASN A 50 3.30 19.12 -22.03
N MET A 51 4.16 20.00 -21.55
CA MET A 51 5.50 20.23 -22.11
C MET A 51 6.63 19.97 -21.12
N TRP A 52 6.31 19.58 -19.91
CA TRP A 52 7.26 19.35 -18.83
C TRP A 52 7.00 18.01 -18.17
N PRO A 53 7.98 17.43 -17.49
CA PRO A 53 7.72 16.23 -16.68
C PRO A 53 6.59 16.46 -15.69
N ASP A 54 5.84 15.40 -15.37
CA ASP A 54 4.76 15.47 -14.41
C ASP A 54 5.28 15.91 -13.03
N GLU A 55 4.50 16.74 -12.37
CA GLU A 55 4.88 17.34 -11.09
C GLU A 55 4.32 16.56 -9.92
N PHE A 56 5.19 16.13 -9.01
CA PHE A 56 4.78 15.58 -7.74
C PHE A 56 4.11 16.67 -6.89
N VAL A 57 2.91 16.40 -6.40
CA VAL A 57 2.15 17.36 -5.59
C VAL A 57 2.20 17.00 -4.12
N LEU A 58 1.78 15.80 -3.78
CA LEU A 58 1.81 15.27 -2.41
C LEU A 58 1.74 13.75 -2.44
N GLY A 59 2.07 13.13 -1.34
CA GLY A 59 1.98 11.69 -1.20
C GLY A 59 1.70 11.27 0.23
N LYS A 60 1.17 10.05 0.34
CA LYS A 60 0.98 9.37 1.62
C LYS A 60 1.64 8.00 1.55
N THR A 61 2.19 7.59 2.67
CA THR A 61 2.85 6.30 2.81
C THR A 61 2.11 5.46 3.86
N ILE A 62 1.71 4.26 3.48
CA ILE A 62 1.06 3.31 4.38
C ILE A 62 1.92 2.05 4.43
N VAL A 63 2.32 1.66 5.61
CA VAL A 63 3.09 0.44 5.83
C VAL A 63 2.19 -0.63 6.42
N LYS A 64 2.09 -1.75 5.74
CA LYS A 64 1.34 -2.93 6.19
C LYS A 64 2.32 -4.03 6.56
N THR A 65 2.15 -4.61 7.73
CA THR A 65 2.89 -5.82 8.11
C THR A 65 1.91 -6.95 8.29
N LEU A 66 2.29 -8.15 7.86
CA LEU A 66 1.46 -9.32 8.05
C LEU A 66 2.33 -10.53 8.40
N ARG A 67 1.80 -11.36 9.29
CA ARG A 67 2.47 -12.54 9.79
C ARG A 67 1.44 -13.62 10.10
N VAL A 68 1.77 -14.84 9.69
CA VAL A 68 1.02 -16.05 10.04
C VAL A 68 1.91 -16.93 10.89
N ASP A 69 1.42 -17.39 12.03
CA ASP A 69 2.02 -18.50 12.76
C ASP A 69 1.24 -19.76 12.41
N PRO A 70 1.79 -20.65 11.55
CA PRO A 70 1.04 -21.81 11.08
C PRO A 70 0.83 -22.87 12.17
N VAL A 71 1.65 -22.88 13.20
CA VAL A 71 1.52 -23.83 14.31
C VAL A 71 0.43 -23.39 15.28
N LYS A 72 0.45 -22.12 15.69
CA LYS A 72 -0.54 -21.55 16.61
C LYS A 72 -1.80 -21.09 15.89
N LYS A 73 -1.80 -21.07 14.56
CA LYS A 73 -2.90 -20.54 13.73
C LYS A 73 -3.25 -19.09 14.11
N GLU A 74 -2.23 -18.28 14.30
CA GLU A 74 -2.36 -16.85 14.55
C GLU A 74 -2.14 -16.06 13.26
N TYR A 75 -3.03 -15.11 12.99
CA TYR A 75 -3.02 -14.28 11.81
C TYR A 75 -3.03 -12.83 12.26
N VAL A 76 -1.87 -12.17 12.20
CA VAL A 76 -1.69 -10.82 12.75
C VAL A 76 -1.24 -9.86 11.67
N ALA A 77 -1.85 -8.71 11.64
CA ALA A 77 -1.46 -7.63 10.74
C ALA A 77 -1.44 -6.29 11.46
N ALA A 78 -0.65 -5.37 10.91
CA ALA A 78 -0.62 -4.00 11.38
C ALA A 78 -0.61 -3.05 10.17
N SER A 79 -1.13 -1.85 10.38
CA SER A 79 -1.11 -0.77 9.40
C SER A 79 -0.63 0.50 10.07
N SER A 80 0.33 1.18 9.45
CA SER A 80 0.88 2.44 9.95
C SER A 80 0.87 3.49 8.85
N ASP A 81 0.40 4.69 9.18
CA ASP A 81 0.50 5.87 8.31
C ASP A 81 1.65 6.81 8.70
N GLY A 82 2.52 6.35 9.61
CA GLY A 82 3.60 7.13 10.17
C GLY A 82 3.25 7.88 11.46
N MET A 83 1.97 8.03 11.77
CA MET A 83 1.49 8.71 12.98
C MET A 83 0.78 7.75 13.94
N THR A 84 -0.04 6.86 13.39
CA THR A 84 -0.78 5.86 14.15
C THR A 84 -0.51 4.47 13.62
N VAL A 85 -0.56 3.49 14.52
CA VAL A 85 -0.43 2.08 14.19
C VAL A 85 -1.68 1.36 14.66
N ILE A 86 -2.30 0.62 13.74
CA ILE A 86 -3.46 -0.22 14.03
C ILE A 86 -3.03 -1.67 13.87
N GLU A 87 -3.13 -2.45 14.93
CA GLU A 87 -2.89 -3.89 14.88
C GLU A 87 -4.22 -4.63 14.89
N LYS A 88 -4.34 -5.65 14.03
CA LYS A 88 -5.51 -6.50 13.98
C LYS A 88 -5.12 -7.98 13.97
N ARG A 89 -5.96 -8.79 14.62
CA ARG A 89 -5.86 -10.24 14.63
C ARG A 89 -7.05 -10.82 13.89
N PHE A 90 -6.77 -11.84 13.08
CA PHE A 90 -7.79 -12.50 12.26
C PHE A 90 -7.82 -13.99 12.58
N ASN A 91 -8.94 -14.62 12.28
CA ASN A 91 -9.13 -16.06 12.47
C ASN A 91 -8.80 -16.86 11.21
N GLU A 92 -8.69 -16.17 10.06
CA GLU A 92 -8.51 -16.79 8.77
C GLU A 92 -7.49 -16.04 7.92
N LEU A 93 -6.81 -16.78 7.04
CA LEU A 93 -5.83 -16.22 6.13
C LEU A 93 -6.46 -15.20 5.18
N ASP A 94 -7.62 -15.52 4.60
CA ASP A 94 -8.27 -14.64 3.61
C ASP A 94 -8.61 -13.29 4.21
N SER A 95 -9.10 -13.26 5.45
CA SER A 95 -9.39 -12.00 6.15
C SER A 95 -8.13 -11.20 6.40
N LEU A 96 -7.05 -11.87 6.81
CA LEU A 96 -5.74 -11.24 6.98
C LEU A 96 -5.27 -10.58 5.66
N LEU A 97 -5.30 -11.33 4.56
CA LEU A 97 -4.84 -10.86 3.26
C LEU A 97 -5.70 -9.71 2.74
N ASN A 98 -7.02 -9.82 2.85
CA ASN A 98 -7.92 -8.77 2.39
C ASN A 98 -7.68 -7.44 3.10
N TRP A 99 -7.44 -7.48 4.39
CA TRP A 99 -7.16 -6.26 5.14
C TRP A 99 -5.75 -5.72 4.89
N SER A 100 -4.76 -6.60 4.86
CA SER A 100 -3.34 -6.23 4.74
C SER A 100 -2.96 -5.75 3.36
N LEU A 101 -3.59 -6.31 2.32
CA LEU A 101 -3.22 -6.07 0.93
C LEU A 101 -4.14 -5.06 0.24
N SER A 102 -4.92 -4.31 1.00
CA SER A 102 -5.82 -3.30 0.43
C SER A 102 -5.75 -1.98 1.18
N ILE A 103 -5.99 -0.92 0.43
CA ILE A 103 -6.19 0.44 0.94
C ILE A 103 -7.49 0.92 0.31
N ARG A 104 -8.47 1.27 1.16
CA ARG A 104 -9.81 1.66 0.72
C ARG A 104 -10.11 3.08 1.11
N ASP A 105 -10.61 3.85 0.15
CA ASP A 105 -11.10 5.21 0.35
C ASP A 105 -10.11 6.10 1.13
N LEU A 106 -8.83 6.00 0.80
CA LEU A 106 -7.82 6.85 1.41
C LEU A 106 -7.98 8.27 0.89
N LYS A 107 -8.25 9.22 1.77
CA LYS A 107 -8.31 10.63 1.42
C LYS A 107 -6.90 11.14 1.18
N LEU A 108 -6.62 11.67 -0.02
CA LEU A 108 -5.36 12.31 -0.33
C LEU A 108 -5.35 13.80 0.03
N THR A 109 -6.30 14.54 -0.50
CA THR A 109 -6.37 15.98 -0.30
C THR A 109 -7.76 16.50 -0.69
N ASN A 110 -7.98 17.77 -0.42
CA ASN A 110 -9.18 18.49 -0.88
C ASN A 110 -8.85 19.16 -2.21
N THR A 111 -9.75 19.05 -3.18
CA THR A 111 -9.58 19.63 -4.52
C THR A 111 -9.44 21.16 -4.51
N ARG A 112 -9.94 21.82 -3.44
CA ARG A 112 -9.80 23.26 -3.27
C ARG A 112 -8.38 23.71 -3.04
N GLU A 113 -7.51 22.80 -2.62
CA GLU A 113 -6.09 23.07 -2.41
C GLU A 113 -5.25 22.86 -3.67
N LEU A 114 -5.90 22.42 -4.77
CA LEU A 114 -5.24 22.11 -6.02
C LEU A 114 -5.54 23.15 -7.10
N GLU A 115 -4.55 23.40 -7.94
CA GLU A 115 -4.75 24.18 -9.15
C GLU A 115 -5.65 23.41 -10.13
N PRO A 116 -6.54 24.12 -10.87
CA PRO A 116 -7.36 23.49 -11.92
C PRO A 116 -6.47 22.91 -13.01
N ASP A 117 -6.42 21.59 -13.11
CA ASP A 117 -5.61 20.88 -14.10
C ASP A 117 -5.94 19.40 -14.13
N GLY A 118 -5.19 18.64 -14.93
CA GLY A 118 -5.20 17.20 -14.94
C GLY A 118 -4.25 16.60 -13.91
N TYR A 119 -4.65 15.50 -13.31
CA TYR A 119 -3.90 14.79 -12.28
C TYR A 119 -3.97 13.29 -12.48
N PHE A 120 -3.06 12.56 -11.88
CA PHE A 120 -3.16 11.11 -11.72
C PHE A 120 -2.51 10.68 -10.40
N VAL A 121 -2.84 9.48 -9.96
CA VAL A 121 -2.27 8.89 -8.76
C VAL A 121 -1.33 7.76 -9.17
N ARG A 122 -0.12 7.78 -8.64
CA ARG A 122 0.85 6.70 -8.80
C ARG A 122 0.93 5.90 -7.53
N ILE A 123 0.73 4.60 -7.66
CA ILE A 123 0.94 3.66 -6.58
C ILE A 123 2.28 2.99 -6.79
N THR A 124 3.14 3.05 -5.78
CA THR A 124 4.35 2.25 -5.71
C THR A 124 4.21 1.31 -4.53
N VAL A 125 4.38 0.01 -4.77
CA VAL A 125 4.33 -1.00 -3.72
C VAL A 125 5.70 -1.64 -3.61
N GLU A 126 6.24 -1.61 -2.41
CA GLU A 126 7.51 -2.25 -2.08
C GLU A 126 7.26 -3.32 -1.03
N SER A 127 7.65 -4.55 -1.32
CA SER A 127 7.54 -5.67 -0.38
C SER A 127 8.90 -6.07 0.13
N ARG A 128 8.99 -6.28 1.44
CA ARG A 128 10.16 -6.78 2.13
C ARG A 128 9.81 -8.01 2.93
N LEU A 129 10.70 -8.99 2.92
CA LEU A 129 10.56 -10.20 3.71
C LEU A 129 11.35 -10.04 5.02
N ARG A 130 10.74 -10.48 6.11
CA ARG A 130 11.40 -10.59 7.40
C ARG A 130 11.62 -12.07 7.69
N LYS A 131 12.73 -12.60 7.23
CA LYS A 131 13.15 -13.97 7.57
C LYS A 131 13.91 -13.93 8.88
N LEU A 132 13.38 -14.60 9.89
CA LEU A 132 14.09 -14.87 11.14
C LEU A 132 14.91 -16.13 10.96
N PRO A 133 16.26 -16.05 10.95
CA PRO A 133 17.05 -17.27 11.10
C PRO A 133 16.76 -17.86 12.47
N PRO A 134 16.44 -19.17 12.59
CA PRO A 134 15.99 -19.77 13.85
C PRO A 134 16.98 -19.68 15.01
N LEU A 135 18.26 -19.41 14.73
CA LEU A 135 19.33 -19.37 15.74
C LEU A 135 19.83 -17.96 16.07
N ILE A 136 19.31 -16.92 15.40
CA ILE A 136 19.84 -15.56 15.54
C ILE A 136 18.77 -14.61 16.08
N SER A 137 17.67 -15.13 16.60
CA SER A 137 16.62 -14.33 17.24
C SER A 137 17.11 -13.47 18.41
N TYR A 138 18.30 -13.74 18.89
CA TYR A 138 18.93 -12.97 19.97
C TYR A 138 19.79 -11.80 19.48
N LEU A 139 20.06 -11.68 18.18
CA LEU A 139 21.00 -10.70 17.65
C LEU A 139 20.32 -9.53 16.94
N PHE A 140 19.10 -9.21 17.20
CA PHE A 140 18.38 -7.97 16.84
C PHE A 140 18.65 -7.39 15.44
N PHE A 141 19.34 -8.09 14.56
CA PHE A 141 19.64 -7.63 13.21
C PHE A 141 18.64 -8.22 12.22
N PHE A 142 17.47 -7.61 12.16
CA PHE A 142 16.56 -7.84 11.06
C PHE A 142 17.03 -7.00 9.89
N VAL A 143 17.69 -7.61 8.93
CA VAL A 143 17.86 -6.99 7.62
C VAL A 143 16.67 -7.45 6.79
N PRO A 144 15.66 -6.60 6.58
CA PRO A 144 14.55 -6.97 5.71
C PRO A 144 15.08 -7.13 4.29
N GLU A 145 14.83 -8.29 3.71
CA GLU A 145 15.19 -8.58 2.34
C GLU A 145 14.14 -8.02 1.40
N LYS A 146 14.56 -7.17 0.47
CA LYS A 146 13.68 -6.63 -0.55
C LYS A 146 13.20 -7.76 -1.46
N GLU A 147 11.88 -7.92 -1.57
CA GLU A 147 11.28 -8.93 -2.41
C GLU A 147 10.95 -8.40 -3.81
N PHE A 148 10.21 -7.30 -3.89
CA PHE A 148 9.85 -6.68 -5.16
C PHE A 148 9.44 -5.22 -4.98
N THR A 149 9.42 -4.51 -6.10
CA THR A 149 8.82 -3.18 -6.22
C THR A 149 7.94 -3.17 -7.46
N LYS A 150 6.71 -2.68 -7.32
CA LYS A 150 5.75 -2.53 -8.42
C LYS A 150 5.24 -1.10 -8.46
N VAL A 151 4.93 -0.62 -9.67
CA VAL A 151 4.41 0.73 -9.89
C VAL A 151 3.22 0.65 -10.83
N LYS A 152 2.18 1.40 -10.53
CA LYS A 152 1.01 1.51 -11.41
C LYS A 152 0.34 2.86 -11.24
N ASP A 153 -0.02 3.48 -12.36
CA ASP A 153 -0.70 4.77 -12.39
C ASP A 153 -2.20 4.59 -12.59
N SER A 154 -2.97 5.50 -12.00
CA SER A 154 -4.40 5.62 -12.26
C SER A 154 -4.65 6.23 -13.63
N PRO A 155 -5.87 6.12 -14.17
CA PRO A 155 -6.31 7.01 -15.23
C PRO A 155 -6.19 8.47 -14.79
N LYS A 156 -5.98 9.36 -15.75
CA LYS A 156 -5.94 10.81 -15.51
C LYS A 156 -7.33 11.31 -15.18
N PHE A 157 -7.42 12.28 -14.29
CA PHE A 157 -8.68 12.94 -13.92
C PHE A 157 -8.45 14.45 -13.83
N SER A 158 -9.53 15.20 -13.93
CA SER A 158 -9.51 16.66 -13.92
C SER A 158 -10.02 17.21 -12.60
N VAL A 159 -9.38 18.29 -12.16
CA VAL A 159 -9.76 19.03 -10.95
C VAL A 159 -10.04 20.49 -11.36
N GLY A 160 -11.07 21.09 -10.79
CA GLY A 160 -11.33 22.52 -10.93
C GLY A 160 -11.95 22.97 -12.23
N GLN A 161 -12.47 22.06 -13.04
CA GLN A 161 -13.19 22.38 -14.27
C GLN A 161 -14.69 22.57 -14.04
N GLY A 162 -15.05 23.07 -12.90
CA GLY A 162 -16.41 23.16 -12.47
C GLY A 162 -17.16 24.39 -12.98
N LYS A 163 -17.28 24.54 -14.26
CA LYS A 163 -18.19 25.58 -14.74
C LYS A 163 -18.76 25.25 -16.07
#